data_ab1026bc43b040a1e98464d12da497aa
#
_entry.id   ab1026bc43b040a1e98464d12da497aa
#
_cell.length_a   1.000
_cell.length_b   1.000
_cell.length_c   1.000
_cell.angle_alpha   90.00
_cell.angle_beta   90.00
_cell.angle_gamma   90.00
#
_symmetry.space_group_name_H-M   'P 1'
#
loop_
_entity.id
_entity.type
_entity.pdbx_description
1 polymer ?
#
loop_
_entity_poly.entity_id
_entity_poly.type
_entity_poly.pdbx_seq_one_letter_code
_entity_poly.pdbx_strand_id
1 'polypeptide(L)'
;MIAGCGAGEGEEGKSRAEPSRETRGAEKYKEDIQQKVEPGSGAGAGAGDRNMSMLVLINKLLDWFKSLFWKEEMELTLVGLQYSGKTTFVNVIASGQFTEDMIPTVGFNMRKLTKGNVTIKIWDIGGQPRFRSMWERYCRGVNAIVYMVDAADFEKTEASKNELHNLLDKPQLQGIPVLVLGNKRDLPNALDEKQLIEKMNLSAIQDREICCYSVSCKEKDNIVPGIAI
;
A
#
# COMPACT_ATOMS: atom_id res chain seq x y z
N MET A 1 47.56 27.74 -54.56
CA MET A 1 46.25 28.34 -54.83
C MET A 1 45.24 27.68 -53.88
N ILE A 2 44.63 28.49 -53.12
CA ILE A 2 43.88 28.23 -51.90
C ILE A 2 42.44 27.95 -52.29
N ALA A 3 41.79 26.94 -51.66
CA ALA A 3 40.34 26.84 -51.63
C ALA A 3 39.94 26.39 -50.24
N GLY A 4 39.14 27.23 -49.57
CA GLY A 4 38.66 27.03 -48.21
C GLY A 4 37.46 26.06 -48.13
N CYS A 5 37.42 25.32 -47.05
CA CYS A 5 36.27 24.51 -46.63
C CYS A 5 35.45 25.28 -45.57
N GLY A 6 34.18 25.57 -45.89
CA GLY A 6 33.21 26.05 -44.92
C GLY A 6 32.71 24.91 -44.07
N ALA A 7 32.71 25.13 -42.76
CA ALA A 7 32.09 24.24 -41.76
C ALA A 7 30.57 24.56 -41.71
N GLY A 8 29.77 23.51 -41.92
CA GLY A 8 28.32 23.53 -41.63
C GLY A 8 28.07 22.94 -40.26
N GLU A 9 27.60 23.77 -39.33
CA GLU A 9 27.11 23.34 -38.01
C GLU A 9 25.72 22.72 -38.19
N GLY A 10 25.65 21.42 -37.92
CA GLY A 10 24.38 20.68 -37.81
C GLY A 10 23.86 20.79 -36.40
N GLU A 11 22.78 21.52 -36.19
CA GLU A 11 21.99 21.50 -34.95
C GLU A 11 21.32 20.13 -34.79
N GLU A 12 21.83 19.33 -33.87
CA GLU A 12 21.14 18.15 -33.35
C GLU A 12 19.96 18.59 -32.47
N GLY A 13 18.76 18.60 -33.04
CA GLY A 13 17.50 18.73 -32.32
C GLY A 13 17.27 17.55 -31.41
N LYS A 14 17.63 17.68 -30.12
CA LYS A 14 17.23 16.73 -29.07
C LYS A 14 15.73 16.75 -28.92
N SER A 15 15.06 15.80 -29.54
CA SER A 15 13.65 15.49 -29.29
C SER A 15 13.52 15.06 -27.82
N ARG A 16 12.93 15.92 -27.02
CA ARG A 16 12.57 15.64 -25.62
C ARG A 16 11.38 14.70 -25.65
N ALA A 17 11.62 13.41 -25.41
CA ALA A 17 10.57 12.41 -25.32
C ALA A 17 9.58 12.83 -24.20
N GLU A 18 8.30 12.95 -24.54
CA GLU A 18 7.26 13.20 -23.54
C GLU A 18 7.18 12.01 -22.58
N PRO A 19 7.10 12.26 -21.26
CA PRO A 19 6.98 11.19 -20.28
C PRO A 19 5.68 10.41 -20.50
N SER A 20 5.76 9.08 -20.36
CA SER A 20 4.61 8.19 -20.52
C SER A 20 3.50 8.53 -19.52
N ARG A 21 2.26 8.10 -19.80
CA ARG A 21 1.12 8.30 -18.88
C ARG A 21 1.41 7.77 -17.47
N GLU A 22 2.21 6.72 -17.36
CA GLU A 22 2.62 6.09 -16.10
C GLU A 22 3.56 6.99 -15.28
N THR A 23 4.55 7.64 -15.94
CA THR A 23 5.47 8.58 -15.25
C THR A 23 4.75 9.82 -14.75
N ARG A 24 3.75 10.33 -15.49
CA ARG A 24 2.94 11.48 -15.04
C ARG A 24 2.07 11.17 -13.81
N GLY A 25 1.55 9.94 -13.67
CA GLY A 25 0.80 9.48 -12.50
C GLY A 25 1.67 9.43 -11.24
N ALA A 26 2.87 8.89 -11.36
CA ALA A 26 3.83 8.77 -10.26
C ALA A 26 4.39 10.14 -9.81
N GLU A 27 4.62 11.07 -10.74
CA GLU A 27 5.06 12.44 -10.41
C GLU A 27 3.97 13.22 -9.67
N LYS A 28 2.73 13.16 -10.14
CA LYS A 28 1.60 13.83 -9.49
C LYS A 28 1.37 13.31 -8.07
N TYR A 29 1.53 12.00 -7.86
CA TYR A 29 1.40 11.41 -6.53
C TYR A 29 2.53 11.84 -5.57
N LYS A 30 3.77 11.95 -6.08
CA LYS A 30 4.90 12.51 -5.32
C LYS A 30 4.66 13.97 -4.93
N GLU A 31 4.09 14.78 -5.83
CA GLU A 31 3.70 16.16 -5.54
C GLU A 31 2.60 16.24 -4.49
N ASP A 32 1.59 15.36 -4.56
CA ASP A 32 0.50 15.30 -3.57
C ASP A 32 0.99 14.88 -2.17
N ILE A 33 1.99 13.99 -2.09
CA ILE A 33 2.65 13.65 -0.81
C ILE A 33 3.52 14.82 -0.32
N GLN A 34 4.28 15.46 -1.21
CA GLN A 34 5.17 16.57 -0.86
C GLN A 34 4.37 17.78 -0.34
N GLN A 35 3.22 18.10 -0.95
CA GLN A 35 2.31 19.16 -0.47
C GLN A 35 1.67 18.85 0.88
N LYS A 36 1.51 17.57 1.25
CA LYS A 36 1.01 17.17 2.58
C LYS A 36 2.07 17.24 3.68
N VAL A 37 3.34 17.33 3.33
CA VAL A 37 4.47 17.33 4.29
C VAL A 37 4.94 18.75 4.62
N GLU A 38 4.57 19.78 3.83
CA GLU A 38 4.92 21.16 4.19
C GLU A 38 4.01 21.71 5.29
N PRO A 39 4.58 22.27 6.38
CA PRO A 39 3.80 22.83 7.47
C PRO A 39 3.21 24.18 7.04
N GLY A 40 1.96 24.19 6.60
CA GLY A 40 1.19 25.37 6.36
C GLY A 40 0.94 26.12 7.67
N SER A 41 1.53 27.30 7.84
CA SER A 41 1.23 28.25 8.89
C SER A 41 -0.17 28.82 8.69
N GLY A 42 -1.12 28.51 9.58
CA GLY A 42 -2.45 29.13 9.53
C GLY A 42 -3.37 28.57 10.61
N ALA A 43 -3.59 29.34 11.67
CA ALA A 43 -4.52 29.04 12.74
C ALA A 43 -5.96 28.93 12.25
N GLY A 44 -6.69 27.91 12.72
CA GLY A 44 -8.13 27.79 12.50
C GLY A 44 -8.63 26.47 13.06
N ALA A 45 -9.03 26.45 14.34
CA ALA A 45 -9.70 25.31 14.94
C ALA A 45 -11.08 25.11 14.31
N GLY A 46 -11.23 24.05 13.51
CA GLY A 46 -12.50 23.58 12.99
C GLY A 46 -12.56 22.07 13.15
N ALA A 47 -13.38 21.59 14.11
CA ALA A 47 -13.66 20.18 14.33
C ALA A 47 -14.54 19.63 13.17
N GLY A 48 -13.93 19.34 12.02
CA GLY A 48 -14.66 18.98 10.81
C GLY A 48 -14.06 17.89 9.91
N ASP A 49 -12.87 17.35 10.26
CA ASP A 49 -12.16 16.51 9.28
C ASP A 49 -11.86 15.08 9.77
N ARG A 50 -12.69 14.57 10.66
CA ARG A 50 -12.51 13.23 11.25
C ARG A 50 -13.36 12.13 10.59
N ASN A 51 -14.10 12.45 9.53
CA ASN A 51 -14.94 11.49 8.81
C ASN A 51 -14.59 11.48 7.32
N MET A 52 -13.36 11.09 6.98
CA MET A 52 -13.13 10.67 5.61
C MET A 52 -13.86 9.35 5.44
N SER A 53 -15.07 9.46 4.86
CA SER A 53 -16.01 8.37 4.63
C SER A 53 -15.27 7.13 4.11
N MET A 54 -15.59 6.00 4.70
CA MET A 54 -15.19 4.65 4.34
C MET A 54 -15.18 4.37 2.82
N LEU A 55 -16.13 4.96 2.08
CA LEU A 55 -16.18 4.95 0.61
C LEU A 55 -14.97 5.61 -0.04
N VAL A 56 -14.38 6.62 0.59
CA VAL A 56 -13.24 7.37 0.03
C VAL A 56 -11.96 6.54 0.04
N LEU A 57 -11.72 5.70 1.05
CA LEU A 57 -10.49 4.92 1.09
C LEU A 57 -10.49 3.75 0.12
N ILE A 58 -11.63 3.04 -0.02
CA ILE A 58 -11.71 1.99 -1.05
C ILE A 58 -11.69 2.59 -2.43
N ASN A 59 -12.35 3.72 -2.65
CA ASN A 59 -12.22 4.39 -3.93
C ASN A 59 -10.76 4.80 -4.18
N LYS A 60 -10.04 5.32 -3.18
CA LYS A 60 -8.61 5.60 -3.29
C LYS A 60 -7.77 4.34 -3.48
N LEU A 61 -8.08 3.26 -2.76
CA LEU A 61 -7.43 1.95 -2.93
C LEU A 61 -7.72 1.36 -4.32
N LEU A 62 -8.99 1.38 -4.74
CA LEU A 62 -9.39 0.92 -6.08
C LEU A 62 -8.86 1.85 -7.16
N ASP A 63 -8.82 3.15 -6.93
CA ASP A 63 -8.26 4.12 -7.88
C ASP A 63 -6.74 4.00 -7.94
N TRP A 64 -6.06 3.75 -6.82
CA TRP A 64 -4.65 3.42 -6.80
C TRP A 64 -4.38 2.10 -7.54
N PHE A 65 -5.15 1.05 -7.27
CA PHE A 65 -5.07 -0.20 -8.00
C PHE A 65 -5.44 -0.04 -9.48
N LYS A 66 -6.46 0.75 -9.82
CA LYS A 66 -6.82 1.04 -11.21
C LYS A 66 -5.75 1.85 -11.94
N SER A 67 -5.08 2.77 -11.25
CA SER A 67 -3.99 3.56 -11.85
C SER A 67 -2.76 2.72 -12.16
N LEU A 68 -2.50 1.69 -11.34
CA LEU A 68 -1.39 0.76 -11.52
C LEU A 68 -1.70 -0.39 -12.48
N PHE A 69 -2.94 -0.88 -12.45
CA PHE A 69 -3.31 -2.13 -13.13
C PHE A 69 -4.75 -2.09 -13.62
N TRP A 70 -4.95 -1.66 -14.84
CA TRP A 70 -6.24 -1.81 -15.51
C TRP A 70 -6.48 -3.30 -15.88
N LYS A 71 -6.75 -4.16 -14.88
CA LYS A 71 -6.99 -5.59 -15.07
C LYS A 71 -8.31 -6.03 -14.44
N GLU A 72 -9.02 -6.90 -15.14
CA GLU A 72 -10.26 -7.53 -14.65
C GLU A 72 -9.99 -8.52 -13.51
N GLU A 73 -8.80 -9.08 -13.45
CA GLU A 73 -8.35 -9.95 -12.36
C GLU A 73 -7.09 -9.41 -11.70
N MET A 74 -7.11 -9.36 -10.37
CA MET A 74 -5.98 -8.94 -9.53
C MET A 74 -5.67 -10.01 -8.49
N GLU A 75 -4.39 -10.16 -8.18
CA GLU A 75 -3.91 -11.06 -7.15
C GLU A 75 -3.10 -10.30 -6.11
N LEU A 76 -3.49 -10.43 -4.85
CA LEU A 76 -2.87 -9.73 -3.72
C LEU A 76 -2.39 -10.73 -2.69
N THR A 77 -1.24 -10.46 -2.06
CA THR A 77 -0.81 -11.20 -0.89
C THR A 77 -0.85 -10.32 0.35
N LEU A 78 -1.52 -10.81 1.38
CA LEU A 78 -1.65 -10.14 2.67
C LEU A 78 -0.70 -10.79 3.67
N VAL A 79 0.31 -10.05 4.08
CA VAL A 79 1.35 -10.46 5.02
C VAL A 79 1.48 -9.49 6.19
N GLY A 80 2.28 -9.83 7.19
CA GLY A 80 2.48 -9.06 8.42
C GLY A 80 2.53 -9.96 9.63
N LEU A 81 2.92 -9.43 10.77
CA LEU A 81 3.10 -10.20 12.00
C LEU A 81 1.79 -10.81 12.49
N GLN A 82 1.91 -11.80 13.36
CA GLN A 82 0.76 -12.41 14.05
C GLN A 82 0.01 -11.33 14.85
N TYR A 83 -1.32 -11.44 14.87
CA TYR A 83 -2.25 -10.51 15.54
C TYR A 83 -2.37 -9.11 14.91
N SER A 84 -1.76 -8.84 13.76
CA SER A 84 -1.96 -7.56 13.07
C SER A 84 -3.36 -7.39 12.45
N GLY A 85 -4.18 -8.44 12.43
CA GLY A 85 -5.57 -8.40 11.97
C GLY A 85 -5.77 -8.73 10.50
N LYS A 86 -4.83 -9.43 9.85
CA LYS A 86 -4.92 -9.82 8.42
C LYS A 86 -6.22 -10.55 8.07
N THR A 87 -6.47 -11.66 8.72
CA THR A 87 -7.65 -12.50 8.50
C THR A 87 -8.93 -11.74 8.82
N THR A 88 -8.92 -10.92 9.88
CA THR A 88 -10.02 -10.04 10.24
C THR A 88 -10.30 -9.03 9.12
N PHE A 89 -9.26 -8.42 8.57
CA PHE A 89 -9.37 -7.50 7.43
C PHE A 89 -10.03 -8.18 6.22
N VAL A 90 -9.56 -9.38 5.83
CA VAL A 90 -10.16 -10.15 4.72
C VAL A 90 -11.64 -10.45 4.99
N ASN A 91 -12.00 -10.85 6.20
CA ASN A 91 -13.39 -11.11 6.57
C ASN A 91 -14.25 -9.85 6.50
N VAL A 92 -13.74 -8.73 7.00
CA VAL A 92 -14.46 -7.44 6.96
C VAL A 92 -14.71 -6.97 5.53
N ILE A 93 -13.72 -7.06 4.64
CA ILE A 93 -13.91 -6.67 3.23
C ILE A 93 -14.78 -7.66 2.46
N ALA A 94 -14.77 -8.95 2.82
CA ALA A 94 -15.54 -9.98 2.13
C ALA A 94 -17.03 -10.01 2.56
N SER A 95 -17.30 -9.86 3.85
CA SER A 95 -18.65 -10.03 4.42
C SER A 95 -19.16 -8.86 5.25
N GLY A 96 -18.33 -7.84 5.47
CA GLY A 96 -18.64 -6.73 6.35
C GLY A 96 -18.67 -7.13 7.84
N GLN A 97 -18.27 -8.35 8.20
CA GLN A 97 -18.36 -8.86 9.57
C GLN A 97 -17.00 -8.77 10.29
N PHE A 98 -17.02 -8.16 11.46
CA PHE A 98 -15.91 -8.17 12.39
C PHE A 98 -16.13 -9.25 13.45
N THR A 99 -15.09 -10.04 13.72
CA THR A 99 -15.06 -11.03 14.81
C THR A 99 -13.79 -10.81 15.62
N GLU A 100 -13.94 -10.64 16.94
CA GLU A 100 -12.82 -10.37 17.83
C GLU A 100 -11.98 -11.64 18.09
N ASP A 101 -12.66 -12.77 18.29
CA ASP A 101 -12.04 -14.07 18.58
C ASP A 101 -11.59 -14.77 17.30
N MET A 102 -10.45 -14.33 16.76
CA MET A 102 -9.85 -14.92 15.56
C MET A 102 -8.71 -15.88 15.93
N ILE A 103 -8.87 -17.13 15.50
CA ILE A 103 -7.78 -18.12 15.61
C ILE A 103 -6.66 -17.72 14.62
N PRO A 104 -5.40 -17.71 15.07
CA PRO A 104 -4.28 -17.41 14.18
C PRO A 104 -4.22 -18.35 12.99
N THR A 105 -4.06 -17.77 11.79
CA THR A 105 -3.96 -18.51 10.54
C THR A 105 -2.79 -19.47 10.57
N VAL A 106 -3.05 -20.75 10.30
CA VAL A 106 -2.06 -21.80 10.15
C VAL A 106 -1.80 -22.01 8.65
N GLY A 107 -0.60 -21.67 8.20
CA GLY A 107 -0.25 -21.72 6.78
C GLY A 107 -0.81 -20.53 6.02
N PHE A 108 -1.74 -20.78 5.13
CA PHE A 108 -2.35 -19.74 4.29
C PHE A 108 -3.82 -20.04 4.00
N ASN A 109 -4.59 -18.97 3.68
CA ASN A 109 -5.94 -19.07 3.13
C ASN A 109 -6.02 -18.25 1.84
N MET A 110 -6.81 -18.70 0.87
CA MET A 110 -7.11 -17.94 -0.33
C MET A 110 -8.58 -17.53 -0.34
N ARG A 111 -8.84 -16.26 -0.57
CA ARG A 111 -10.19 -15.71 -0.75
C ARG A 111 -10.30 -15.05 -2.11
N LYS A 112 -11.43 -15.28 -2.77
CA LYS A 112 -11.77 -14.62 -4.03
C LYS A 112 -12.90 -13.63 -3.76
N LEU A 113 -12.69 -12.36 -4.08
CA LEU A 113 -13.68 -11.30 -3.97
C LEU A 113 -14.00 -10.80 -5.37
N THR A 114 -15.28 -10.69 -5.71
CA THR A 114 -15.73 -10.18 -7.01
C THR A 114 -16.62 -8.97 -6.77
N LYS A 115 -16.33 -7.86 -7.47
CA LYS A 115 -17.14 -6.65 -7.45
C LYS A 115 -17.28 -6.10 -8.86
N GLY A 116 -18.49 -6.16 -9.41
CA GLY A 116 -18.70 -5.85 -10.81
C GLY A 116 -17.85 -6.78 -11.69
N ASN A 117 -17.07 -6.20 -12.59
CA ASN A 117 -16.18 -6.93 -13.48
C ASN A 117 -14.79 -7.21 -12.90
N VAL A 118 -14.51 -6.74 -11.66
CA VAL A 118 -13.21 -6.92 -11.05
C VAL A 118 -13.22 -8.09 -10.08
N THR A 119 -12.30 -9.01 -10.25
CA THR A 119 -12.05 -10.14 -9.35
C THR A 119 -10.70 -9.97 -8.66
N ILE A 120 -10.69 -10.06 -7.34
CA ILE A 120 -9.49 -9.95 -6.50
C ILE A 120 -9.27 -11.28 -5.79
N LYS A 121 -8.13 -11.93 -6.04
CA LYS A 121 -7.66 -13.07 -5.25
C LYS A 121 -6.76 -12.56 -4.13
N ILE A 122 -7.05 -12.92 -2.90
CA ILE A 122 -6.27 -12.51 -1.73
C ILE A 122 -5.71 -13.74 -1.05
N TRP A 123 -4.38 -13.79 -0.93
CA TRP A 123 -3.63 -14.78 -0.17
C TRP A 123 -3.38 -14.26 1.25
N ASP A 124 -4.13 -14.73 2.24
CA ASP A 124 -3.93 -14.42 3.67
C ASP A 124 -2.93 -15.39 4.28
N ILE A 125 -1.72 -14.92 4.53
CA ILE A 125 -0.60 -15.75 5.00
C ILE A 125 -0.40 -15.60 6.51
N GLY A 126 -0.17 -16.71 7.21
CA GLY A 126 0.08 -16.73 8.64
C GLY A 126 1.27 -15.87 9.07
N GLY A 127 1.09 -15.06 10.12
CA GLY A 127 2.12 -14.15 10.63
C GLY A 127 3.04 -14.73 11.69
N GLN A 128 2.85 -16.01 12.09
CA GLN A 128 3.74 -16.67 13.03
C GLN A 128 5.14 -16.85 12.44
N PRO A 129 6.23 -16.83 13.25
CA PRO A 129 7.60 -16.94 12.75
C PRO A 129 7.82 -18.10 11.79
N ARG A 130 7.25 -19.27 12.09
CA ARG A 130 7.37 -20.48 11.26
C ARG A 130 6.77 -20.37 9.86
N PHE A 131 5.87 -19.40 9.62
CA PHE A 131 5.24 -19.19 8.31
C PHE A 131 5.83 -18.04 7.52
N ARG A 132 6.70 -17.21 8.12
CA ARG A 132 7.28 -16.03 7.44
C ARG A 132 8.14 -16.42 6.24
N SER A 133 8.81 -17.58 6.28
CA SER A 133 9.55 -18.12 5.14
C SER A 133 8.70 -18.37 3.90
N MET A 134 7.37 -18.49 4.07
CA MET A 134 6.42 -18.66 2.97
C MET A 134 6.08 -17.33 2.29
N TRP A 135 6.26 -16.19 2.95
CA TRP A 135 5.82 -14.88 2.44
C TRP A 135 6.38 -14.58 1.06
N GLU A 136 7.69 -14.77 0.86
CA GLU A 136 8.33 -14.56 -0.43
C GLU A 136 7.65 -15.36 -1.54
N ARG A 137 7.36 -16.65 -1.28
CA ARG A 137 6.73 -17.54 -2.27
C ARG A 137 5.38 -17.02 -2.74
N TYR A 138 4.53 -16.55 -1.81
CA TYR A 138 3.18 -16.07 -2.12
C TYR A 138 3.15 -14.61 -2.59
N CYS A 139 4.20 -13.84 -2.34
CA CYS A 139 4.36 -12.48 -2.85
C CYS A 139 4.94 -12.44 -4.27
N ARG A 140 5.45 -13.56 -4.78
CA ARG A 140 6.06 -13.61 -6.11
C ARG A 140 5.00 -13.55 -7.20
N GLY A 141 5.11 -12.55 -8.09
CA GLY A 141 4.24 -12.42 -9.27
C GLY A 141 2.85 -11.87 -8.99
N VAL A 142 2.54 -11.46 -7.75
CA VAL A 142 1.27 -10.79 -7.43
C VAL A 142 1.25 -9.36 -7.92
N ASN A 143 0.07 -8.78 -8.06
CA ASN A 143 -0.10 -7.41 -8.49
C ASN A 143 0.29 -6.40 -7.41
N ALA A 144 0.07 -6.74 -6.13
CA ALA A 144 0.54 -5.94 -5.01
C ALA A 144 0.65 -6.76 -3.72
N ILE A 145 1.48 -6.27 -2.79
CA ILE A 145 1.63 -6.80 -1.44
C ILE A 145 0.89 -5.87 -0.48
N VAL A 146 0.03 -6.43 0.34
CA VAL A 146 -0.61 -5.71 1.45
C VAL A 146 0.09 -6.12 2.75
N TYR A 147 0.77 -5.17 3.38
CA TYR A 147 1.48 -5.40 4.63
C TYR A 147 0.68 -4.84 5.81
N MET A 148 0.23 -5.72 6.69
CA MET A 148 -0.59 -5.36 7.84
C MET A 148 0.25 -5.18 9.10
N VAL A 149 0.12 -4.01 9.73
CA VAL A 149 0.80 -3.65 11.00
C VAL A 149 -0.23 -3.48 12.11
N ASP A 150 0.07 -3.96 13.30
CA ASP A 150 -0.66 -3.60 14.51
C ASP A 150 -0.19 -2.21 14.97
N ALA A 151 -0.99 -1.19 14.73
CA ALA A 151 -0.60 0.20 15.03
C ALA A 151 -0.61 0.50 16.54
N ALA A 152 -1.24 -0.34 17.35
CA ALA A 152 -1.31 -0.19 18.80
C ALA A 152 -0.24 -0.97 19.58
N ASP A 153 0.50 -1.86 18.90
CA ASP A 153 1.55 -2.69 19.51
C ASP A 153 2.94 -2.11 19.17
N PHE A 154 3.37 -1.14 20.00
CA PHE A 154 4.65 -0.47 19.80
C PHE A 154 5.85 -1.40 19.94
N GLU A 155 5.77 -2.42 20.80
CA GLU A 155 6.85 -3.38 21.02
C GLU A 155 7.14 -4.19 19.76
N LYS A 156 6.11 -4.46 18.95
CA LYS A 156 6.24 -5.20 17.69
C LYS A 156 6.50 -4.33 16.47
N THR A 157 6.42 -3.01 16.60
CA THR A 157 6.61 -2.11 15.45
C THR A 157 7.99 -2.27 14.81
N GLU A 158 9.04 -2.32 15.62
CA GLU A 158 10.42 -2.51 15.12
C GLU A 158 10.59 -3.89 14.46
N ALA A 159 10.06 -4.96 15.07
CA ALA A 159 10.07 -6.28 14.46
C ALA A 159 9.28 -6.30 13.15
N SER A 160 8.15 -5.59 13.09
CA SER A 160 7.32 -5.48 11.90
C SER A 160 8.07 -4.74 10.78
N LYS A 161 8.76 -3.64 11.09
CA LYS A 161 9.61 -2.92 10.15
C LYS A 161 10.69 -3.84 9.56
N ASN A 162 11.43 -4.52 10.42
CA ASN A 162 12.52 -5.39 9.98
C ASN A 162 12.02 -6.52 9.06
N GLU A 163 10.88 -7.13 9.38
CA GLU A 163 10.28 -8.17 8.52
C GLU A 163 9.79 -7.61 7.18
N LEU A 164 9.23 -6.40 7.15
CA LEU A 164 8.84 -5.75 5.92
C LEU A 164 10.06 -5.50 5.03
N HIS A 165 11.09 -4.85 5.55
CA HIS A 165 12.30 -4.55 4.79
C HIS A 165 13.00 -5.83 4.31
N ASN A 166 13.15 -6.83 5.19
CA ASN A 166 13.72 -8.13 4.81
C ASN A 166 12.92 -8.85 3.70
N LEU A 167 11.60 -8.69 3.69
CA LEU A 167 10.76 -9.23 2.62
C LEU A 167 11.01 -8.47 1.32
N LEU A 168 11.03 -7.14 1.38
CA LEU A 168 11.15 -6.30 0.18
C LEU A 168 12.56 -6.32 -0.44
N ASP A 169 13.59 -6.65 0.34
CA ASP A 169 14.96 -6.84 -0.13
C ASP A 169 15.13 -8.09 -1.02
N LYS A 170 14.11 -8.94 -1.11
CA LYS A 170 14.17 -10.14 -1.96
C LYS A 170 14.14 -9.75 -3.45
N PRO A 171 15.15 -10.15 -4.26
CA PRO A 171 15.23 -9.77 -5.67
C PRO A 171 13.98 -10.15 -6.49
N GLN A 172 13.31 -11.25 -6.10
CA GLN A 172 12.12 -11.76 -6.78
C GLN A 172 10.88 -10.87 -6.55
N LEU A 173 10.93 -9.95 -5.58
CA LEU A 173 9.84 -9.06 -5.22
C LEU A 173 10.10 -7.61 -5.62
N GLN A 174 11.19 -7.35 -6.35
CA GLN A 174 11.55 -6.02 -6.79
C GLN A 174 10.45 -5.38 -7.64
N GLY A 175 10.16 -4.11 -7.40
CA GLY A 175 9.16 -3.35 -8.15
C GLY A 175 7.69 -3.69 -7.85
N ILE A 176 7.40 -4.72 -7.04
CA ILE A 176 6.01 -5.03 -6.67
C ILE A 176 5.50 -3.94 -5.73
N PRO A 177 4.38 -3.27 -6.04
CA PRO A 177 3.79 -2.24 -5.20
C PRO A 177 3.39 -2.76 -3.83
N VAL A 178 3.52 -1.90 -2.80
CA VAL A 178 3.22 -2.25 -1.41
C VAL A 178 2.21 -1.29 -0.81
N LEU A 179 1.18 -1.85 -0.20
CA LEU A 179 0.23 -1.14 0.62
C LEU A 179 0.45 -1.50 2.09
N VAL A 180 0.84 -0.53 2.91
CA VAL A 180 0.98 -0.70 4.36
C VAL A 180 -0.31 -0.25 5.05
N LEU A 181 -0.90 -1.13 5.85
CA LEU A 181 -2.11 -0.85 6.62
C LEU A 181 -1.81 -0.92 8.12
N GLY A 182 -1.83 0.23 8.80
CA GLY A 182 -1.79 0.30 10.26
C GLY A 182 -3.16 0.06 10.85
N ASN A 183 -3.40 -1.15 11.31
CA ASN A 183 -4.69 -1.57 11.86
C ASN A 183 -4.80 -1.25 13.35
N LYS A 184 -6.02 -1.27 13.88
CA LYS A 184 -6.40 -1.02 15.27
C LYS A 184 -6.26 0.45 15.69
N ARG A 185 -6.48 1.37 14.75
CA ARG A 185 -6.47 2.81 15.04
C ARG A 185 -7.52 3.25 16.08
N ASP A 186 -8.50 2.41 16.34
CA ASP A 186 -9.52 2.55 17.37
C ASP A 186 -8.98 2.44 18.79
N LEU A 187 -7.80 1.83 18.96
CA LEU A 187 -7.18 1.67 20.26
C LEU A 187 -6.45 2.95 20.70
N PRO A 188 -6.45 3.25 22.03
CA PRO A 188 -5.69 4.37 22.57
C PRO A 188 -4.22 4.28 22.19
N ASN A 189 -3.64 5.42 21.84
CA ASN A 189 -2.22 5.55 21.46
C ASN A 189 -1.80 4.79 20.18
N ALA A 190 -2.74 4.26 19.37
CA ALA A 190 -2.37 3.69 18.09
C ALA A 190 -1.63 4.72 17.22
N LEU A 191 -0.59 4.27 16.52
CA LEU A 191 0.17 5.09 15.59
C LEU A 191 -0.73 5.61 14.48
N ASP A 192 -0.65 6.89 14.21
CA ASP A 192 -1.28 7.49 13.04
C ASP A 192 -0.48 7.19 11.75
N GLU A 193 -1.00 7.64 10.60
CA GLU A 193 -0.38 7.40 9.30
C GLU A 193 1.04 7.97 9.21
N LYS A 194 1.26 9.19 9.74
CA LYS A 194 2.58 9.85 9.72
C LYS A 194 3.59 9.11 10.60
N GLN A 195 3.16 8.75 11.80
CA GLN A 195 3.98 7.99 12.73
C GLN A 195 4.33 6.59 12.18
N LEU A 196 3.40 5.94 11.48
CA LEU A 196 3.65 4.67 10.80
C LEU A 196 4.69 4.80 9.69
N ILE A 197 4.58 5.83 8.84
CA ILE A 197 5.55 6.10 7.78
C ILE A 197 6.96 6.27 8.37
N GLU A 198 7.07 7.03 9.46
CA GLU A 198 8.35 7.26 10.15
C GLU A 198 8.86 5.98 10.84
N LYS A 199 8.06 5.35 11.69
CA LYS A 199 8.45 4.18 12.47
C LYS A 199 8.79 2.97 11.61
N MET A 200 8.05 2.75 10.54
CA MET A 200 8.29 1.68 9.57
C MET A 200 9.37 2.04 8.54
N ASN A 201 9.91 3.28 8.58
CA ASN A 201 10.90 3.80 7.65
C ASN A 201 10.51 3.61 6.18
N LEU A 202 9.24 3.91 5.86
CA LEU A 202 8.72 3.67 4.51
C LEU A 202 9.35 4.58 3.47
N SER A 203 9.78 5.78 3.85
CA SER A 203 10.45 6.74 2.96
C SER A 203 11.79 6.25 2.42
N ALA A 204 12.41 5.25 3.06
CA ALA A 204 13.65 4.63 2.58
C ALA A 204 13.42 3.67 1.40
N ILE A 205 12.18 3.23 1.17
CA ILE A 205 11.82 2.31 0.09
C ILE A 205 11.52 3.15 -1.16
N GLN A 206 12.44 3.13 -2.13
CA GLN A 206 12.36 3.98 -3.34
C GLN A 206 12.27 3.19 -4.65
N ASP A 207 12.41 1.88 -4.60
CA ASP A 207 12.44 0.99 -5.77
C ASP A 207 11.04 0.56 -6.26
N ARG A 208 9.99 1.01 -5.55
CA ARG A 208 8.59 0.63 -5.82
C ARG A 208 7.61 1.68 -5.32
N GLU A 209 6.36 1.57 -5.75
CA GLU A 209 5.29 2.35 -5.16
C GLU A 209 4.90 1.81 -3.79
N ILE A 210 4.79 2.71 -2.82
CA ILE A 210 4.39 2.38 -1.46
C ILE A 210 3.36 3.38 -0.96
N CYS A 211 2.27 2.86 -0.40
CA CYS A 211 1.23 3.65 0.25
C CYS A 211 1.05 3.20 1.69
N CYS A 212 0.68 4.11 2.57
CA CYS A 212 0.38 3.82 3.96
C CYS A 212 -0.97 4.41 4.35
N TYR A 213 -1.80 3.63 5.05
CA TYR A 213 -3.06 4.10 5.60
C TYR A 213 -3.29 3.53 6.99
N SER A 214 -3.98 4.34 7.83
CA SER A 214 -4.42 3.94 9.15
C SER A 214 -5.87 3.47 9.10
N VAL A 215 -6.16 2.26 9.59
CA VAL A 215 -7.46 1.59 9.48
C VAL A 215 -7.91 0.99 10.82
N SER A 216 -9.21 0.73 10.97
CA SER A 216 -9.76 -0.09 12.05
C SER A 216 -10.69 -1.16 11.48
N CYS A 217 -10.34 -2.41 11.65
CA CYS A 217 -11.22 -3.53 11.31
C CYS A 217 -12.44 -3.59 12.23
N LYS A 218 -12.33 -3.13 13.47
CA LYS A 218 -13.38 -3.16 14.49
C LYS A 218 -14.47 -2.12 14.20
N GLU A 219 -14.08 -0.88 14.05
CA GLU A 219 -15.00 0.23 13.78
C GLU A 219 -15.37 0.33 12.30
N LYS A 220 -14.72 -0.50 11.48
CA LYS A 220 -14.84 -0.46 10.02
C LYS A 220 -14.46 0.92 9.44
N ASP A 221 -13.73 1.69 10.21
CA ASP A 221 -13.18 2.97 9.81
C ASP A 221 -12.11 2.73 8.74
N ASN A 222 -12.27 3.44 7.63
CA ASN A 222 -11.45 3.27 6.45
C ASN A 222 -11.48 1.86 5.82
N ILE A 223 -12.44 0.99 6.23
CA ILE A 223 -12.69 -0.32 5.63
C ILE A 223 -14.15 -0.38 5.24
N VAL A 224 -14.48 -0.64 3.97
CA VAL A 224 -15.87 -0.68 3.52
C VAL A 224 -16.53 -2.04 3.79
N PRO A 225 -17.69 -2.10 4.44
CA PRO A 225 -18.65 -3.17 4.24
C PRO A 225 -19.35 -2.96 2.89
N GLY A 226 -19.37 -3.97 2.06
CA GLY A 226 -20.18 -3.92 0.85
C GLY A 226 -19.39 -4.12 -0.42
N ILE A 227 -18.44 -5.05 -0.43
CA ILE A 227 -18.35 -6.00 -1.51
C ILE A 227 -19.37 -7.11 -1.17
N ALA A 228 -20.58 -6.71 -0.83
CA ALA A 228 -21.70 -7.62 -0.82
C ALA A 228 -22.12 -7.83 -2.27
N ILE A 229 -22.10 -9.06 -2.64
CA ILE A 229 -22.67 -9.68 -3.84
C ILE A 229 -24.08 -9.20 -4.07
#